data_3fdb14987063de6050ddd3d341dbd72b
#
_entry.id   3fdb14987063de6050ddd3d341dbd72b
#
_cell.length_a   1.000
_cell.length_b   1.000
_cell.length_c   1.000
_cell.angle_alpha   90.00
_cell.angle_beta   90.00
_cell.angle_gamma   90.00
#
_symmetry.space_group_name_H-M   'P 1'
#
loop_
_entity.id
_entity.type
_entity.pdbx_description
1 polymer ?
#
loop_
_entity_poly.entity_id
_entity_poly.type
_entity_poly.pdbx_seq_one_letter_code
_entity_poly.pdbx_strand_id
1 'polypeptide(L)'
;YRQFQGAVTGDVTLNVDEMKDIAVHFLDANEAEIEGGYTSECYGLEFEIADPSIISIELEDHDHDHEEAHCDDLTTQADCDASDECEWHADDNMCEEVGHEDGEHDGEDHYEFELTGLVSGSTTFQMSIMHTGHADYTSMEVLVTVNPSVNFISENPLDN
;
A
#
# COMPACT_ATOMS: atom_id res chain seq x y z
N TYR A 1 -13.28 4.15 5.39
CA TYR A 1 -13.71 4.80 4.14
C TYR A 1 -14.01 3.75 3.07
N ARG A 2 -15.08 3.93 2.32
CA ARG A 2 -15.45 3.04 1.23
C ARG A 2 -16.05 3.83 0.09
N GLN A 3 -15.64 3.50 -1.11
CA GLN A 3 -16.20 4.03 -2.35
C GLN A 3 -16.70 2.87 -3.22
N PHE A 4 -17.96 2.92 -3.64
CA PHE A 4 -18.54 1.89 -4.48
C PHE A 4 -19.65 2.45 -5.39
N GLN A 5 -19.53 2.24 -6.71
CA GLN A 5 -20.49 2.71 -7.72
C GLN A 5 -20.88 4.20 -7.60
N GLY A 6 -19.90 5.05 -7.26
CA GLY A 6 -20.11 6.50 -7.10
C GLY A 6 -20.70 6.92 -5.75
N ALA A 7 -20.94 5.97 -4.83
CA ALA A 7 -21.32 6.26 -3.45
C ALA A 7 -20.08 6.22 -2.54
N VAL A 8 -20.00 7.17 -1.61
CA VAL A 8 -18.93 7.26 -0.61
C VAL A 8 -19.54 7.04 0.77
N THR A 9 -18.90 6.23 1.60
CA THR A 9 -19.28 6.01 3.00
C THR A 9 -18.05 6.05 3.91
N GLY A 10 -18.21 6.64 5.10
CA GLY A 10 -17.14 6.83 6.09
C GLY A 10 -16.33 8.09 5.84
N ASP A 11 -15.61 8.51 6.89
CA ASP A 11 -14.78 9.71 6.92
C ASP A 11 -13.35 9.30 7.32
N VAL A 12 -12.36 10.00 6.77
CA VAL A 12 -10.96 9.88 7.21
C VAL A 12 -10.66 11.06 8.14
N THR A 13 -10.36 10.74 9.39
CA THR A 13 -10.09 11.75 10.41
C THR A 13 -8.81 11.40 11.16
N LEU A 14 -7.94 12.39 11.33
CA LEU A 14 -6.66 12.33 12.05
C LEU A 14 -6.59 13.47 13.07
N ASN A 15 -5.62 13.38 13.97
CA ASN A 15 -5.15 14.53 14.74
C ASN A 15 -3.83 15.04 14.14
N VAL A 16 -3.42 16.24 14.46
CA VAL A 16 -2.07 16.72 14.11
C VAL A 16 -1.03 15.78 14.75
N ASP A 17 -0.01 15.42 13.98
CA ASP A 17 1.06 14.46 14.31
C ASP A 17 0.55 12.99 14.50
N GLU A 18 -0.66 12.67 14.08
CA GLU A 18 -1.16 11.29 14.03
C GLU A 18 -0.82 10.67 12.66
N MET A 19 -0.31 9.44 12.71
CA MET A 19 -0.01 8.58 11.58
C MET A 19 -1.00 7.42 11.58
N LYS A 20 -1.46 7.03 10.39
CA LYS A 20 -2.35 5.88 10.19
C LYS A 20 -1.92 5.08 8.98
N ASP A 21 -1.75 3.79 9.19
CA ASP A 21 -1.56 2.82 8.13
C ASP A 21 -2.91 2.51 7.51
N ILE A 22 -2.98 2.61 6.19
CA ILE A 22 -4.20 2.46 5.39
C ILE A 22 -3.99 1.34 4.38
N ALA A 23 -4.71 0.23 4.56
CA ALA A 23 -4.78 -0.81 3.56
C ALA A 23 -5.84 -0.48 2.50
N VAL A 24 -5.53 -0.78 1.24
CA VAL A 24 -6.40 -0.54 0.08
C VAL A 24 -6.91 -1.87 -0.46
N HIS A 25 -8.21 -2.07 -0.40
CA HIS A 25 -8.87 -3.25 -0.94
C HIS A 25 -9.71 -2.88 -2.17
N PHE A 26 -9.57 -3.63 -3.25
CA PHE A 26 -10.35 -3.44 -4.48
C PHE A 26 -11.54 -4.39 -4.50
N LEU A 27 -12.70 -3.89 -4.91
CA LEU A 27 -13.93 -4.66 -4.94
C LEU A 27 -14.46 -4.80 -6.36
N ASP A 28 -14.97 -5.98 -6.70
CA ASP A 28 -15.68 -6.23 -7.94
C ASP A 28 -17.10 -5.63 -7.93
N ALA A 29 -17.85 -5.80 -9.02
CA ALA A 29 -19.22 -5.28 -9.14
C ALA A 29 -20.23 -5.93 -8.17
N ASN A 30 -19.87 -7.04 -7.52
CA ASN A 30 -20.67 -7.76 -6.52
C ASN A 30 -20.23 -7.45 -5.10
N GLU A 31 -19.29 -6.50 -4.92
CA GLU A 31 -18.69 -6.14 -3.63
C GLU A 31 -17.78 -7.23 -3.03
N ALA A 32 -17.35 -8.19 -3.84
CA ALA A 32 -16.34 -9.16 -3.46
C ALA A 32 -14.95 -8.56 -3.70
N GLU A 33 -14.03 -8.85 -2.81
CA GLU A 33 -12.64 -8.43 -2.95
C GLU A 33 -11.99 -9.09 -4.17
N ILE A 34 -11.18 -8.31 -4.88
CA ILE A 34 -10.36 -8.78 -6.00
C ILE A 34 -8.99 -9.13 -5.44
N GLU A 35 -8.77 -10.42 -5.18
CA GLU A 35 -7.48 -10.91 -4.70
C GLU A 35 -6.42 -10.80 -5.80
N GLY A 36 -5.24 -10.29 -5.48
CA GLY A 36 -4.05 -10.27 -6.35
C GLY A 36 -4.17 -9.51 -7.68
N GLY A 37 -5.30 -8.82 -7.94
CA GLY A 37 -5.61 -8.28 -9.27
C GLY A 37 -4.79 -7.08 -9.72
N TYR A 38 -4.17 -6.32 -8.79
CA TYR A 38 -3.48 -5.06 -9.07
C TYR A 38 -2.14 -4.92 -8.34
N THR A 39 -1.59 -6.01 -7.81
CA THR A 39 -0.37 -6.02 -6.98
C THR A 39 0.87 -6.51 -7.71
N SER A 40 0.75 -6.85 -9.03
CA SER A 40 1.92 -7.23 -9.82
C SER A 40 2.87 -6.03 -10.03
N GLU A 41 4.15 -6.29 -10.30
CA GLU A 41 5.20 -5.29 -10.54
C GLU A 41 4.87 -4.22 -11.61
N CYS A 42 3.85 -4.48 -12.45
CA CYS A 42 3.39 -3.56 -13.48
C CYS A 42 2.39 -2.50 -12.95
N TYR A 43 1.87 -2.67 -11.74
CA TYR A 43 0.91 -1.76 -11.11
C TYR A 43 1.54 -1.00 -9.96
N GLY A 44 1.07 0.21 -9.74
CA GLY A 44 1.49 1.06 -8.64
C GLY A 44 0.39 2.01 -8.20
N LEU A 45 0.51 2.58 -7.00
CA LEU A 45 -0.38 3.65 -6.55
C LEU A 45 0.29 5.01 -6.73
N GLU A 46 -0.49 5.98 -7.23
CA GLU A 46 -0.13 7.40 -7.21
C GLU A 46 -1.20 8.19 -6.46
N PHE A 47 -0.78 9.26 -5.78
CA PHE A 47 -1.66 10.13 -5.01
C PHE A 47 -1.56 11.57 -5.49
N GLU A 48 -2.71 12.23 -5.62
CA GLU A 48 -2.82 13.67 -5.83
C GLU A 48 -3.47 14.30 -4.60
N ILE A 49 -2.72 15.11 -3.84
CA ILE A 49 -3.17 15.78 -2.62
C ILE A 49 -3.49 17.23 -2.96
N ALA A 50 -4.71 17.69 -2.66
CA ALA A 50 -5.15 19.05 -2.96
C ALA A 50 -4.41 20.12 -2.13
N ASP A 51 -4.13 19.84 -0.86
CA ASP A 51 -3.29 20.68 0.01
C ASP A 51 -2.29 19.83 0.80
N PRO A 52 -1.05 19.68 0.30
CA PRO A 52 -0.02 18.87 0.95
C PRO A 52 0.56 19.52 2.23
N SER A 53 0.12 20.70 2.63
CA SER A 53 0.48 21.28 3.92
C SER A 53 -0.34 20.72 5.08
N ILE A 54 -1.47 20.07 4.80
CA ILE A 54 -2.41 19.54 5.80
C ILE A 54 -2.12 18.07 6.09
N ILE A 55 -1.79 17.28 5.06
CA ILE A 55 -1.47 15.85 5.18
C ILE A 55 -0.24 15.50 4.33
N SER A 56 0.45 14.42 4.68
CA SER A 56 1.35 13.68 3.79
C SER A 56 0.88 12.26 3.62
N ILE A 57 1.21 11.65 2.47
CA ILE A 57 1.00 10.24 2.15
C ILE A 57 2.35 9.67 1.74
N GLU A 58 2.73 8.57 2.36
CA GLU A 58 3.92 7.80 2.03
C GLU A 58 3.48 6.37 1.72
N LEU A 59 3.86 5.85 0.53
CA LEU A 59 3.68 4.44 0.23
C LEU A 59 4.61 3.64 1.13
N GLU A 60 4.11 2.60 1.75
CA GLU A 60 5.00 1.61 2.32
C GLU A 60 5.62 0.83 1.16
N ASP A 61 6.84 1.20 0.83
CA ASP A 61 7.67 0.35 0.01
C ASP A 61 7.95 -0.90 0.85
N HIS A 62 7.27 -1.99 0.57
CA HIS A 62 7.77 -3.30 0.94
C HIS A 62 9.03 -3.53 0.08
N ASP A 63 10.08 -2.77 0.39
CA ASP A 63 11.42 -3.09 -0.06
C ASP A 63 11.73 -4.48 0.48
N HIS A 64 11.37 -5.47 -0.29
CA HIS A 64 12.13 -6.69 -0.30
C HIS A 64 13.51 -6.26 -0.81
N ASP A 65 14.35 -5.79 0.12
CA ASP A 65 15.78 -5.54 -0.08
C ASP A 65 16.45 -6.91 -0.37
N HIS A 66 15.98 -7.56 -1.42
CA HIS A 66 16.67 -8.66 -2.07
C HIS A 66 17.54 -8.02 -3.16
N GLU A 67 18.73 -7.54 -2.77
CA GLU A 67 19.87 -7.40 -3.69
C GLU A 67 20.31 -8.80 -4.20
N GLU A 68 19.44 -9.78 -4.14
CA GLU A 68 19.66 -11.14 -4.62
C GLU A 68 18.94 -11.27 -5.96
N ALA A 69 19.69 -11.69 -6.98
CA ALA A 69 19.14 -11.96 -8.30
C ALA A 69 17.96 -12.92 -8.16
N HIS A 70 16.74 -12.48 -8.52
CA HIS A 70 15.58 -13.35 -8.51
C HIS A 70 15.87 -14.58 -9.35
N CYS A 71 15.45 -15.75 -8.87
CA CYS A 71 15.66 -17.02 -9.59
C CYS A 71 15.13 -16.95 -11.01
N ASP A 72 14.07 -16.21 -11.27
CA ASP A 72 13.46 -15.99 -12.59
C ASP A 72 14.38 -15.26 -13.59
N ASP A 73 15.36 -14.49 -13.09
CA ASP A 73 16.35 -13.82 -13.94
C ASP A 73 17.46 -14.78 -14.40
N LEU A 74 17.57 -15.95 -13.77
CA LEU A 74 18.58 -16.96 -14.06
C LEU A 74 18.11 -17.88 -15.20
N THR A 75 18.44 -17.50 -16.41
CA THR A 75 17.96 -18.19 -17.64
C THR A 75 18.75 -19.45 -18.01
N THR A 76 19.78 -19.81 -17.25
CA THR A 76 20.58 -21.02 -17.49
C THR A 76 20.66 -21.90 -16.24
N GLN A 77 20.66 -23.22 -16.45
CA GLN A 77 20.80 -24.17 -15.36
C GLN A 77 22.07 -23.93 -14.54
N ALA A 78 23.17 -23.55 -15.19
CA ALA A 78 24.44 -23.33 -14.52
C ALA A 78 24.43 -22.12 -13.58
N ASP A 79 23.69 -21.08 -13.93
CA ASP A 79 23.52 -19.88 -13.11
C ASP A 79 22.55 -20.17 -11.96
N CYS A 80 21.49 -20.93 -12.22
CA CYS A 80 20.53 -21.39 -11.22
C CYS A 80 21.19 -22.30 -10.16
N ASP A 81 21.94 -23.32 -10.60
CA ASP A 81 22.67 -24.23 -9.71
C ASP A 81 23.79 -23.54 -8.89
N ALA A 82 24.17 -22.31 -9.28
CA ALA A 82 25.16 -21.50 -8.56
C ALA A 82 24.55 -20.73 -7.39
N SER A 83 23.24 -20.59 -7.34
CA SER A 83 22.50 -19.99 -6.23
C SER A 83 22.00 -21.09 -5.29
N ASP A 84 22.34 -20.98 -4.00
CA ASP A 84 21.88 -21.96 -2.98
C ASP A 84 20.37 -21.84 -2.68
N GLU A 85 19.73 -20.79 -3.18
CA GLU A 85 18.32 -20.46 -2.95
C GLU A 85 17.41 -20.79 -4.12
N CYS A 86 18.00 -21.25 -5.24
CA CYS A 86 17.27 -21.54 -6.47
C CYS A 86 17.39 -23.03 -6.85
N GLU A 87 16.34 -23.57 -7.50
CA GLU A 87 16.30 -24.92 -8.07
C GLU A 87 15.92 -24.87 -9.54
N TRP A 88 16.69 -25.59 -10.38
CA TRP A 88 16.41 -25.67 -11.82
C TRP A 88 15.36 -26.73 -12.15
N HIS A 89 14.23 -26.30 -12.72
CA HIS A 89 13.18 -27.18 -13.22
C HIS A 89 13.43 -27.53 -14.69
N ALA A 90 13.88 -28.76 -14.92
CA ALA A 90 14.25 -29.23 -16.25
C ALA A 90 13.05 -29.44 -17.21
N ASP A 91 11.86 -29.60 -16.65
CA ASP A 91 10.62 -29.82 -17.44
C ASP A 91 10.17 -28.55 -18.16
N ASP A 92 10.34 -27.38 -17.52
CA ASP A 92 9.94 -26.07 -18.02
C ASP A 92 11.14 -25.21 -18.43
N ASN A 93 12.36 -25.63 -18.15
CA ASN A 93 13.61 -24.89 -18.31
C ASN A 93 13.60 -23.54 -17.57
N MET A 94 13.07 -23.54 -16.35
CA MET A 94 12.98 -22.36 -15.50
C MET A 94 13.76 -22.59 -14.21
N CYS A 95 14.23 -21.48 -13.64
CA CYS A 95 14.86 -21.44 -12.33
C CYS A 95 13.83 -20.90 -11.35
N GLU A 96 13.57 -21.60 -10.27
CA GLU A 96 12.59 -21.24 -9.24
C GLU A 96 13.23 -21.24 -7.85
N GLU A 97 12.68 -20.51 -6.92
CA GLU A 97 13.18 -20.48 -5.54
C GLU A 97 12.95 -21.81 -4.83
N VAL A 98 13.97 -22.29 -4.10
CA VAL A 98 13.90 -23.52 -3.31
C VAL A 98 12.96 -23.31 -2.12
N GLY A 99 11.83 -24.02 -2.11
CA GLY A 99 10.93 -24.04 -0.96
C GLY A 99 9.60 -23.36 -1.16
N HIS A 100 9.27 -22.88 -2.35
CA HIS A 100 7.89 -22.63 -2.71
C HIS A 100 7.14 -23.96 -2.85
N GLU A 101 7.02 -24.74 -1.72
CA GLU A 101 5.85 -25.57 -1.56
C GLU A 101 4.66 -24.60 -1.56
N ASP A 102 3.59 -24.91 -2.34
CA ASP A 102 2.32 -24.20 -2.42
C ASP A 102 1.74 -23.83 -1.02
N GLY A 103 2.55 -23.17 -0.22
CA GLY A 103 2.20 -22.54 1.03
C GLY A 103 1.38 -21.31 0.67
N GLU A 104 0.10 -21.39 0.98
CA GLU A 104 -0.81 -20.27 1.02
C GLU A 104 -0.02 -19.04 1.52
N HIS A 105 0.41 -18.17 0.60
CA HIS A 105 0.75 -16.80 0.93
C HIS A 105 -0.56 -16.18 1.41
N ASP A 106 -0.84 -16.36 2.71
CA ASP A 106 -1.81 -15.54 3.45
C ASP A 106 -1.31 -14.09 3.60
N GLY A 107 -0.38 -13.65 2.77
CA GLY A 107 -0.08 -12.26 2.51
C GLY A 107 -1.16 -11.78 1.56
N GLU A 108 -2.22 -11.18 2.11
CA GLU A 108 -3.19 -10.44 1.30
C GLU A 108 -2.38 -9.41 0.51
N ASP A 109 -2.24 -9.64 -0.81
CA ASP A 109 -1.61 -8.70 -1.74
C ASP A 109 -2.46 -7.43 -1.80
N HIS A 110 -2.26 -6.52 -0.88
CA HIS A 110 -2.95 -5.23 -0.83
C HIS A 110 -1.90 -4.11 -0.76
N TYR A 111 -2.27 -2.97 -1.31
CA TYR A 111 -1.45 -1.79 -1.15
C TYR A 111 -1.63 -1.20 0.24
N GLU A 112 -0.54 -0.80 0.85
CA GLU A 112 -0.54 -0.05 2.11
C GLU A 112 0.15 1.30 1.94
N PHE A 113 -0.35 2.30 2.65
CA PHE A 113 0.28 3.60 2.72
C PHE A 113 0.06 4.24 4.09
N GLU A 114 1.04 5.03 4.51
CA GLU A 114 0.93 5.83 5.72
C GLU A 114 0.32 7.19 5.40
N LEU A 115 -0.68 7.58 6.16
CA LEU A 115 -1.33 8.90 6.11
C LEU A 115 -1.03 9.67 7.38
N THR A 116 -0.30 10.78 7.27
CA THR A 116 0.08 11.64 8.40
C THR A 116 -0.68 12.96 8.39
N GLY A 117 -1.22 13.36 9.55
CA GLY A 117 -1.83 14.67 9.77
C GLY A 117 -0.77 15.71 10.15
N LEU A 118 -0.53 16.72 9.30
CA LEU A 118 0.53 17.74 9.51
C LEU A 118 0.01 18.99 10.21
N VAL A 119 -1.11 19.55 9.74
CA VAL A 119 -1.70 20.79 10.27
C VAL A 119 -3.21 20.62 10.34
N SER A 120 -3.84 21.18 11.40
CA SER A 120 -5.28 21.13 11.53
C SER A 120 -6.01 21.84 10.37
N GLY A 121 -6.97 21.15 9.78
CA GLY A 121 -7.70 21.61 8.61
C GLY A 121 -8.42 20.48 7.91
N SER A 122 -8.85 20.74 6.68
CA SER A 122 -9.43 19.70 5.82
C SER A 122 -8.85 19.81 4.41
N THR A 123 -8.56 18.69 3.81
CA THR A 123 -8.07 18.56 2.43
C THR A 123 -8.69 17.35 1.78
N THR A 124 -8.46 17.16 0.48
CA THR A 124 -8.81 15.94 -0.24
C THR A 124 -7.58 15.33 -0.89
N PHE A 125 -7.63 14.04 -1.12
CA PHE A 125 -6.70 13.37 -2.03
C PHE A 125 -7.46 12.46 -2.98
N GLN A 126 -6.84 12.16 -4.12
CA GLN A 126 -7.26 11.11 -5.05
C GLN A 126 -6.15 10.08 -5.16
N MET A 127 -6.54 8.83 -5.36
CA MET A 127 -5.64 7.71 -5.55
C MET A 127 -5.86 7.14 -6.94
N SER A 128 -4.79 6.87 -7.66
CA SER A 128 -4.83 6.23 -8.98
C SER A 128 -4.05 4.92 -8.97
N ILE A 129 -4.62 3.90 -9.59
CA ILE A 129 -3.90 2.66 -9.93
C ILE A 129 -3.22 2.93 -11.28
N MET A 130 -1.91 2.93 -11.27
CA MET A 130 -1.07 3.14 -12.45
C MET A 130 -0.63 1.80 -13.03
N HIS A 131 -0.73 1.66 -14.34
CA HIS A 131 -0.23 0.51 -15.08
C HIS A 131 0.56 0.99 -16.30
N THR A 132 1.84 0.64 -16.37
CA THR A 132 2.74 1.01 -17.48
C THR A 132 2.63 2.49 -17.92
N GLY A 133 2.50 3.40 -16.93
CA GLY A 133 2.49 4.85 -17.13
C GLY A 133 1.14 5.47 -17.49
N HIS A 134 0.03 4.76 -17.34
CA HIS A 134 -1.33 5.31 -17.45
C HIS A 134 -2.20 4.86 -16.26
N ALA A 135 -3.19 5.67 -15.88
CA ALA A 135 -4.12 5.33 -14.83
C ALA A 135 -5.23 4.41 -15.37
N ASP A 136 -5.32 3.19 -14.83
CA ASP A 136 -6.42 2.27 -15.11
C ASP A 136 -7.65 2.61 -14.27
N TYR A 137 -7.43 3.18 -13.09
CA TYR A 137 -8.47 3.63 -12.20
C TYR A 137 -8.03 4.88 -11.44
N THR A 138 -8.97 5.79 -11.20
CA THR A 138 -8.78 6.93 -10.30
C THR A 138 -9.98 7.01 -9.37
N SER A 139 -9.71 7.10 -8.07
CA SER A 139 -10.75 7.22 -7.04
C SER A 139 -11.48 8.57 -7.15
N MET A 140 -12.64 8.67 -6.51
CA MET A 140 -13.20 9.98 -6.18
C MET A 140 -12.33 10.63 -5.10
N GLU A 141 -12.50 11.95 -4.93
CA GLU A 141 -11.82 12.66 -3.84
C GLU A 141 -12.17 12.07 -2.48
N VAL A 142 -11.15 11.75 -1.71
CA VAL A 142 -11.24 11.30 -0.33
C VAL A 142 -11.05 12.50 0.58
N LEU A 143 -12.09 12.89 1.31
CA LEU A 143 -12.02 13.98 2.27
C LEU A 143 -11.29 13.52 3.53
N VAL A 144 -10.27 14.28 3.94
CA VAL A 144 -9.53 14.08 5.18
C VAL A 144 -9.72 15.31 6.08
N THR A 145 -10.00 15.08 7.35
CA THR A 145 -10.06 16.10 8.38
C THR A 145 -9.01 15.88 9.43
N VAL A 146 -8.13 16.85 9.61
CA VAL A 146 -7.09 16.84 10.65
C VAL A 146 -7.53 17.75 11.81
N ASN A 147 -7.77 17.15 12.96
CA ASN A 147 -8.13 17.87 14.18
C ASN A 147 -6.88 18.45 14.87
N PRO A 148 -7.00 19.57 15.58
CA PRO A 148 -5.89 20.07 16.38
C PRO A 148 -5.52 19.10 17.49
N SER A 149 -4.22 18.99 17.80
CA SER A 149 -3.74 18.21 18.96
C SER A 149 -4.36 18.74 20.24
N VAL A 150 -5.03 17.88 21.00
CA VAL A 150 -5.56 18.24 22.33
C VAL A 150 -4.43 18.13 23.36
N ASN A 151 -3.78 19.24 23.67
CA ASN A 151 -2.89 19.32 24.81
C ASN A 151 -3.73 19.41 26.08
N PHE A 152 -3.84 18.34 26.84
CA PHE A 152 -4.34 18.41 28.22
C PHE A 152 -3.31 19.14 29.07
N ILE A 153 -3.56 20.42 29.34
CA ILE A 153 -2.86 21.11 30.40
C ILE A 153 -3.42 20.52 31.71
N SER A 154 -2.67 19.62 32.34
CA SER A 154 -2.95 19.20 33.71
C SER A 154 -2.66 20.42 34.61
N GLU A 155 -3.67 21.21 34.88
CA GLU A 155 -3.60 22.17 35.98
C GLU A 155 -3.48 21.36 37.29
N ASN A 156 -2.25 21.28 37.79
CA ASN A 156 -1.98 20.78 39.14
C ASN A 156 -2.63 21.81 40.09
N PRO A 157 -3.68 21.47 40.88
CA PRO A 157 -4.20 22.40 41.85
C PRO A 157 -3.10 22.61 42.88
N LEU A 158 -2.56 23.82 42.89
CA LEU A 158 -1.63 24.27 43.89
C LEU A 158 -2.29 24.10 45.27
N ASP A 159 -1.63 23.30 46.10
CA ASP A 159 -1.87 23.20 47.56
C ASP A 159 -1.95 24.59 48.19
N ASN A 160 -3.06 24.79 48.89
CA ASN A 160 -3.21 25.89 49.82
C ASN A 160 -3.04 25.36 51.24
#